data_0096770e43d97f7f043925333e77b2b7
#
_entry.id   0096770e43d97f7f043925333e77b2b7
#
_cell.length_a   1.000
_cell.length_b   1.000
_cell.length_c   1.000
_cell.angle_alpha   90.00
_cell.angle_beta   90.00
_cell.angle_gamma   90.00
#
_symmetry.space_group_name_H-M   'P 1'
#
loop_
_entity.id
_entity.type
_entity.pdbx_description
1 polymer ?
#
loop_
_entity_poly.entity_id
_entity_poly.type
_entity_poly.pdbx_seq_one_letter_code
_entity_poly.pdbx_strand_id
1 'polypeptide(L)'
;MAIIYPRERTKLLEGQHNVIKEVHLSVTVRYGKVYKILSTPKGSVKAIYDLQGNLTQEFEYDEYGAILNAKNPFFQPLTFNSGLYDYDTKLVRFGARDYDPEVGRWTSKDPILFEGGDTNLYGYTFNDPVNFIDPSGLAVGDWWDLPANYNRSREIANEEYANWSGHHNDRGDAMRHYEWSRRTTAETNSFTAFTAGWAHEIEYFFRRGTMPASQYLRESMMDVHNNALGRQNGRNGNLICPSNLSTQPGSGGY
;
A
#
# COMPACT_ATOMS: atom_id res chain seq x y z
N MET A 1 -4.21 14.45 -7.79
CA MET A 1 -5.25 13.46 -8.09
C MET A 1 -5.67 12.87 -6.75
N ALA A 2 -6.90 13.09 -6.32
CA ALA A 2 -7.41 12.51 -5.07
C ALA A 2 -8.30 11.30 -5.43
N ILE A 3 -8.03 10.14 -4.87
CA ILE A 3 -8.88 8.95 -4.97
C ILE A 3 -9.59 8.83 -3.64
N ILE A 4 -10.91 8.94 -3.63
CA ILE A 4 -11.75 8.77 -2.44
C ILE A 4 -12.41 7.39 -2.58
N TYR A 5 -12.17 6.49 -1.63
CA TYR A 5 -12.80 5.16 -1.55
C TYR A 5 -14.07 5.25 -0.71
N PRO A 6 -15.27 5.23 -1.29
CA PRO A 6 -16.48 5.00 -0.50
C PRO A 6 -16.61 3.52 -0.14
N ARG A 7 -17.00 3.23 1.10
CA ARG A 7 -17.27 1.88 1.62
C ARG A 7 -18.66 1.40 1.20
N GLU A 8 -18.96 1.26 -0.07
CA GLU A 8 -20.21 0.64 -0.50
C GLU A 8 -19.94 -0.56 -1.42
N ARG A 9 -20.34 -1.75 -0.94
CA ARG A 9 -20.42 -2.96 -1.76
C ARG A 9 -21.70 -2.89 -2.58
N THR A 10 -21.61 -2.58 -3.84
CA THR A 10 -22.75 -2.60 -4.74
C THR A 10 -22.85 -3.99 -5.37
N LYS A 11 -23.89 -4.78 -4.99
CA LYS A 11 -24.27 -5.98 -5.73
C LYS A 11 -24.94 -5.54 -7.02
N LEU A 12 -24.33 -5.81 -8.16
CA LEU A 12 -24.98 -5.67 -9.47
C LEU A 12 -25.81 -6.92 -9.74
N LEU A 13 -27.02 -6.70 -10.25
CA LEU A 13 -28.06 -7.70 -10.51
C LEU A 13 -27.60 -8.80 -11.49
N GLU A 14 -27.98 -10.02 -11.19
CA GLU A 14 -27.75 -11.21 -12.00
C GLU A 14 -28.47 -11.11 -13.36
N GLY A 15 -27.72 -11.31 -14.43
CA GLY A 15 -28.28 -11.50 -15.76
C GLY A 15 -27.21 -11.54 -16.84
N GLN A 16 -26.85 -12.75 -17.28
CA GLN A 16 -26.00 -13.13 -18.41
C GLN A 16 -24.47 -13.15 -18.16
N HIS A 17 -23.95 -14.38 -18.07
CA HIS A 17 -22.62 -14.93 -18.34
C HIS A 17 -21.42 -13.94 -18.42
N ASN A 18 -21.08 -13.36 -17.29
CA ASN A 18 -19.74 -13.03 -16.80
C ASN A 18 -19.91 -12.41 -15.42
N VAL A 19 -19.91 -13.26 -14.39
CA VAL A 19 -20.15 -12.82 -13.01
C VAL A 19 -18.90 -12.09 -12.50
N ILE A 20 -18.89 -10.77 -12.58
CA ILE A 20 -18.01 -9.96 -11.73
C ILE A 20 -18.64 -10.02 -10.33
N LYS A 21 -18.17 -10.97 -9.51
CA LYS A 21 -18.76 -11.26 -8.19
C LYS A 21 -18.63 -10.11 -7.19
N GLU A 22 -17.64 -9.26 -7.33
CA GLU A 22 -17.46 -8.05 -6.52
C GLU A 22 -16.78 -6.96 -7.35
N VAL A 23 -17.28 -5.74 -7.25
CA VAL A 23 -16.74 -4.57 -7.91
C VAL A 23 -16.57 -3.47 -6.88
N HIS A 24 -15.39 -2.88 -6.82
CA HIS A 24 -15.16 -1.70 -6.01
C HIS A 24 -15.41 -0.44 -6.84
N LEU A 25 -16.24 0.44 -6.31
CA LEU A 25 -16.52 1.75 -6.89
C LEU A 25 -15.71 2.80 -6.13
N SER A 26 -14.86 3.53 -6.84
CA SER A 26 -14.16 4.69 -6.33
C SER A 26 -14.39 5.91 -7.22
N VAL A 27 -13.96 7.07 -6.75
CA VAL A 27 -14.17 8.34 -7.46
C VAL A 27 -12.82 9.03 -7.66
N THR A 28 -12.61 9.57 -8.85
CA THR A 28 -11.45 10.42 -9.15
C THR A 28 -11.90 11.77 -9.70
N VAL A 29 -11.07 12.80 -9.48
CA VAL A 29 -11.27 14.14 -10.07
C VAL A 29 -10.14 14.41 -11.04
N ARG A 30 -10.49 14.71 -12.30
CA ARG A 30 -9.54 15.09 -13.33
C ARG A 30 -10.04 16.31 -14.10
N TYR A 31 -9.21 17.33 -14.24
CA TYR A 31 -9.58 18.61 -14.91
C TYR A 31 -10.87 19.22 -14.36
N GLY A 32 -11.08 19.16 -13.02
CA GLY A 32 -12.28 19.70 -12.37
C GLY A 32 -13.55 18.87 -12.58
N LYS A 33 -13.48 17.72 -13.26
CA LYS A 33 -14.61 16.81 -13.47
C LYS A 33 -14.45 15.56 -12.61
N VAL A 34 -15.58 15.05 -12.14
CA VAL A 34 -15.67 13.82 -11.32
C VAL A 34 -15.94 12.62 -12.22
N TYR A 35 -15.22 11.53 -11.96
CA TYR A 35 -15.38 10.25 -12.68
C TYR A 35 -15.51 9.11 -11.67
N LYS A 36 -16.27 8.10 -12.06
CA LYS A 36 -16.44 6.84 -11.31
C LYS A 36 -15.47 5.80 -11.84
N ILE A 37 -14.68 5.18 -10.96
CA ILE A 37 -13.75 4.11 -11.29
C ILE A 37 -14.38 2.80 -10.84
N LEU A 38 -14.47 1.87 -11.76
CA LEU A 38 -14.86 0.49 -11.53
C LEU A 38 -13.60 -0.37 -11.50
N SER A 39 -13.32 -1.02 -10.38
CA SER A 39 -12.14 -1.88 -10.20
C SER A 39 -12.52 -3.24 -9.65
N THR A 40 -11.63 -4.21 -9.85
CA THR A 40 -11.71 -5.49 -9.15
C THR A 40 -11.52 -5.27 -7.64
N PRO A 41 -11.86 -6.25 -6.79
CA PRO A 41 -11.58 -6.16 -5.36
C PRO A 41 -10.10 -5.88 -5.05
N LYS A 42 -9.17 -6.40 -5.84
CA LYS A 42 -7.73 -6.18 -5.70
C LYS A 42 -7.24 -4.82 -6.23
N GLY A 43 -8.14 -4.00 -6.77
CA GLY A 43 -7.83 -2.65 -7.25
C GLY A 43 -7.48 -2.55 -8.73
N SER A 44 -7.52 -3.64 -9.51
CA SER A 44 -7.31 -3.53 -10.96
C SER A 44 -8.45 -2.72 -11.60
N VAL A 45 -8.10 -1.61 -12.24
CA VAL A 45 -9.07 -0.74 -12.89
C VAL A 45 -9.65 -1.44 -14.11
N LYS A 46 -10.98 -1.62 -14.14
CA LYS A 46 -11.69 -2.22 -15.27
C LYS A 46 -12.28 -1.16 -16.19
N ALA A 47 -12.94 -0.16 -15.63
CA ALA A 47 -13.56 0.89 -16.41
C ALA A 47 -13.66 2.21 -15.64
N ILE A 48 -13.71 3.32 -16.36
CA ILE A 48 -13.95 4.64 -15.80
C ILE A 48 -15.10 5.28 -16.58
N TYR A 49 -16.05 5.84 -15.86
CA TYR A 49 -17.23 6.49 -16.39
C TYR A 49 -17.31 7.94 -15.91
N ASP A 50 -17.84 8.82 -16.75
CA ASP A 50 -18.27 10.14 -16.29
C ASP A 50 -19.55 10.05 -15.44
N LEU A 51 -20.02 11.20 -14.90
CA LEU A 51 -21.24 11.22 -14.09
C LEU A 51 -22.52 10.97 -14.91
N GLN A 52 -22.46 11.08 -16.24
CA GLN A 52 -23.54 10.78 -17.16
C GLN A 52 -23.60 9.30 -17.56
N GLY A 53 -22.60 8.51 -17.12
CA GLY A 53 -22.51 7.09 -17.44
C GLY A 53 -21.79 6.79 -18.75
N ASN A 54 -21.14 7.76 -19.38
CA ASN A 54 -20.36 7.50 -20.59
C ASN A 54 -19.02 6.88 -20.24
N LEU A 55 -18.66 5.81 -20.96
CA LEU A 55 -17.40 5.11 -20.80
C LEU A 55 -16.22 5.98 -21.26
N THR A 56 -15.36 6.35 -20.32
CA THR A 56 -14.19 7.21 -20.54
C THR A 56 -12.92 6.39 -20.79
N GLN A 57 -12.71 5.31 -20.02
CA GLN A 57 -11.56 4.41 -20.13
C GLN A 57 -11.99 2.99 -19.82
N GLU A 58 -11.34 2.01 -20.42
CA GLU A 58 -11.56 0.58 -20.16
C GLU A 58 -10.26 -0.19 -20.33
N PHE A 59 -10.11 -1.25 -19.52
CA PHE A 59 -9.00 -2.20 -19.59
C PHE A 59 -9.48 -3.65 -19.47
N GLU A 60 -8.87 -4.53 -20.27
CA GLU A 60 -8.92 -5.97 -20.12
C GLU A 60 -7.51 -6.48 -19.84
N TYR A 61 -7.38 -7.39 -18.88
CA TYR A 61 -6.10 -7.97 -18.45
C TYR A 61 -6.16 -9.47 -18.49
N ASP A 62 -5.00 -10.10 -18.70
CA ASP A 62 -4.81 -11.50 -18.34
C ASP A 62 -4.66 -11.67 -16.81
N GLU A 63 -4.37 -12.89 -16.36
CA GLU A 63 -4.24 -13.24 -14.95
C GLU A 63 -3.02 -12.55 -14.30
N TYR A 64 -1.99 -12.25 -15.06
CA TYR A 64 -0.76 -11.59 -14.61
C TYR A 64 -0.81 -10.06 -14.77
N GLY A 65 -1.89 -9.53 -15.33
CA GLY A 65 -2.10 -8.10 -15.46
C GLY A 65 -1.55 -7.49 -16.74
N ALA A 66 -1.14 -8.32 -17.73
CA ALA A 66 -0.84 -7.82 -19.05
C ALA A 66 -2.13 -7.28 -19.69
N ILE A 67 -2.04 -6.10 -20.31
CA ILE A 67 -3.19 -5.45 -20.93
C ILE A 67 -3.47 -6.13 -22.27
N LEU A 68 -4.60 -6.84 -22.36
CA LEU A 68 -5.07 -7.49 -23.57
C LEU A 68 -5.80 -6.52 -24.49
N ASN A 69 -6.56 -5.58 -23.91
CA ASN A 69 -7.30 -4.56 -24.62
C ASN A 69 -7.42 -3.30 -23.77
N ALA A 70 -7.38 -2.13 -24.41
CA ALA A 70 -7.54 -0.86 -23.73
C ALA A 70 -8.26 0.17 -24.60
N LYS A 71 -9.26 0.84 -24.01
CA LYS A 71 -9.91 2.02 -24.59
C LYS A 71 -9.42 3.25 -23.84
N ASN A 72 -8.91 4.27 -24.58
CA ASN A 72 -8.38 5.52 -24.04
C ASN A 72 -7.38 5.32 -22.88
N PRO A 73 -6.30 4.54 -23.10
CA PRO A 73 -5.39 4.09 -22.04
C PRO A 73 -4.72 5.25 -21.29
N PHE A 74 -4.46 6.38 -21.94
CA PHE A 74 -3.75 7.52 -21.34
C PHE A 74 -4.63 8.42 -20.45
N PHE A 75 -5.90 8.06 -20.22
CA PHE A 75 -6.77 8.88 -19.39
C PHE A 75 -6.29 8.96 -17.94
N GLN A 76 -5.82 7.86 -17.35
CA GLN A 76 -5.17 7.82 -16.04
C GLN A 76 -4.21 6.61 -15.96
N PRO A 77 -3.15 6.66 -15.11
CA PRO A 77 -2.08 5.66 -15.14
C PRO A 77 -2.30 4.44 -14.24
N LEU A 78 -3.33 4.42 -13.38
CA LEU A 78 -3.58 3.27 -12.51
C LEU A 78 -4.20 2.12 -13.31
N THR A 79 -3.62 0.93 -13.18
CA THR A 79 -4.04 -0.26 -13.93
C THR A 79 -4.20 -1.48 -13.02
N PHE A 80 -3.45 -2.54 -13.28
CA PHE A 80 -3.46 -3.79 -12.55
C PHE A 80 -3.12 -3.59 -11.07
N ASN A 81 -3.96 -4.12 -10.16
CA ASN A 81 -3.82 -4.05 -8.70
C ASN A 81 -3.46 -2.63 -8.17
N SER A 82 -4.03 -1.58 -8.80
CA SER A 82 -3.75 -0.17 -8.52
C SER A 82 -2.29 0.26 -8.73
N GLY A 83 -1.49 -0.52 -9.44
CA GLY A 83 -0.13 -0.14 -9.82
C GLY A 83 -0.13 0.98 -10.87
N LEU A 84 0.96 1.76 -10.91
CA LEU A 84 1.17 2.81 -11.90
C LEU A 84 1.77 2.21 -13.16
N TYR A 85 1.02 2.25 -14.25
CA TYR A 85 1.44 1.72 -15.54
C TYR A 85 2.21 2.78 -16.34
N ASP A 86 3.39 2.39 -16.79
CA ASP A 86 4.21 3.16 -17.73
C ASP A 86 3.96 2.63 -19.14
N TYR A 87 3.41 3.48 -20.02
CA TYR A 87 3.04 3.11 -21.38
C TYR A 87 4.24 2.96 -22.32
N ASP A 88 5.38 3.57 -22.00
CA ASP A 88 6.59 3.48 -22.82
C ASP A 88 7.32 2.17 -22.55
N THR A 89 7.42 1.76 -21.29
CA THR A 89 8.10 0.54 -20.86
C THR A 89 7.19 -0.66 -20.71
N LYS A 90 5.86 -0.44 -20.64
CA LYS A 90 4.80 -1.42 -20.32
C LYS A 90 4.93 -2.07 -18.94
N LEU A 91 5.69 -1.46 -18.05
CA LEU A 91 5.88 -1.92 -16.68
C LEU A 91 4.82 -1.34 -15.74
N VAL A 92 4.56 -2.05 -14.65
CA VAL A 92 3.69 -1.58 -13.57
C VAL A 92 4.53 -1.32 -12.33
N ARG A 93 4.55 -0.08 -11.86
CA ARG A 93 5.24 0.30 -10.62
C ARG A 93 4.35 -0.05 -9.41
N PHE A 94 4.90 -0.90 -8.54
CA PHE A 94 4.39 -1.16 -7.20
C PHE A 94 5.44 -0.73 -6.18
N GLY A 95 5.21 0.41 -5.52
CA GLY A 95 6.13 0.90 -4.49
C GLY A 95 7.60 0.87 -4.88
N ALA A 96 8.34 -0.11 -4.36
CA ALA A 96 9.79 -0.20 -4.50
C ALA A 96 10.29 -0.82 -5.82
N ARG A 97 9.43 -1.55 -6.56
CA ARG A 97 9.83 -2.31 -7.76
C ARG A 97 8.93 -2.05 -8.96
N ASP A 98 9.49 -2.28 -10.15
CA ASP A 98 8.74 -2.38 -11.40
C ASP A 98 8.43 -3.85 -11.70
N TYR A 99 7.18 -4.12 -12.00
CA TYR A 99 6.64 -5.40 -12.37
C TYR A 99 6.44 -5.47 -13.88
N ASP A 100 6.89 -6.54 -14.50
CA ASP A 100 6.66 -6.83 -15.91
C ASP A 100 5.49 -7.84 -16.01
N PRO A 101 4.29 -7.40 -16.42
CA PRO A 101 3.14 -8.28 -16.52
C PRO A 101 3.22 -9.25 -17.71
N GLU A 102 4.02 -8.94 -18.75
CA GLU A 102 4.16 -9.83 -19.92
C GLU A 102 4.94 -11.11 -19.56
N VAL A 103 5.84 -11.03 -18.57
CA VAL A 103 6.60 -12.20 -18.08
C VAL A 103 6.22 -12.62 -16.65
N GLY A 104 5.33 -11.88 -15.99
CA GLY A 104 4.80 -12.22 -14.66
C GLY A 104 5.82 -12.08 -13.53
N ARG A 105 6.80 -11.16 -13.63
CA ARG A 105 7.93 -11.07 -12.70
C ARG A 105 8.33 -9.63 -12.40
N TRP A 106 9.01 -9.45 -11.27
CA TRP A 106 9.74 -8.23 -10.97
C TRP A 106 10.93 -8.05 -11.91
N THR A 107 11.21 -6.81 -12.33
CA THR A 107 12.37 -6.46 -13.17
C THR A 107 13.67 -6.40 -12.38
N SER A 108 13.59 -6.31 -11.04
CA SER A 108 14.74 -6.25 -10.14
C SER A 108 14.58 -7.22 -8.98
N LYS A 109 15.71 -7.57 -8.37
CA LYS A 109 15.75 -8.37 -7.13
C LYS A 109 14.99 -7.65 -6.03
N ASP A 110 14.39 -8.44 -5.13
CA ASP A 110 13.79 -7.92 -3.91
C ASP A 110 14.86 -7.15 -3.09
N PRO A 111 14.62 -5.85 -2.78
CA PRO A 111 15.58 -5.08 -1.97
C PRO A 111 15.74 -5.61 -0.54
N ILE A 112 14.71 -6.32 -0.02
CA ILE A 112 14.75 -6.96 1.30
C ILE A 112 15.14 -8.45 1.20
N LEU A 113 15.54 -8.90 0.02
CA LEU A 113 15.99 -10.27 -0.25
C LEU A 113 14.96 -11.31 0.20
N PHE A 114 15.40 -12.37 0.88
CA PHE A 114 14.54 -13.44 1.37
C PHE A 114 13.55 -13.00 2.48
N GLU A 115 13.70 -11.80 3.01
CA GLU A 115 12.77 -11.24 3.98
C GLU A 115 11.39 -10.92 3.39
N GLY A 116 11.27 -10.85 2.05
CA GLY A 116 9.99 -10.77 1.34
C GLY A 116 9.16 -12.04 1.41
N GLY A 117 9.73 -13.15 1.92
CA GLY A 117 9.05 -14.42 2.13
C GLY A 117 9.09 -15.37 0.94
N ASP A 118 9.66 -14.98 -0.20
CA ASP A 118 9.86 -15.82 -1.38
C ASP A 118 11.34 -16.17 -1.56
N THR A 119 11.63 -17.41 -1.94
CA THR A 119 12.97 -17.84 -2.35
C THR A 119 13.35 -17.36 -3.74
N ASN A 120 12.36 -17.05 -4.58
CA ASN A 120 12.54 -16.43 -5.88
C ASN A 120 12.51 -14.90 -5.74
N LEU A 121 13.66 -14.26 -5.68
CA LEU A 121 13.80 -12.81 -5.48
C LEU A 121 13.18 -11.95 -6.61
N TYR A 122 12.79 -12.56 -7.72
CA TYR A 122 12.09 -11.93 -8.84
C TYR A 122 10.64 -12.39 -8.98
N GLY A 123 10.17 -13.33 -8.14
CA GLY A 123 8.81 -13.84 -8.16
C GLY A 123 7.81 -12.75 -7.75
N TYR A 124 6.72 -12.62 -8.52
CA TYR A 124 5.58 -11.82 -8.12
C TYR A 124 4.55 -12.72 -7.43
N THR A 125 4.19 -12.38 -6.19
CA THR A 125 3.10 -13.01 -5.42
C THR A 125 3.13 -14.55 -5.40
N PHE A 126 4.31 -15.15 -5.19
CA PHE A 126 4.51 -16.62 -5.19
C PHE A 126 4.05 -17.28 -6.49
N ASN A 127 4.03 -16.54 -7.62
CA ASN A 127 3.48 -16.97 -8.90
C ASN A 127 1.97 -17.25 -8.89
N ASP A 128 1.25 -16.63 -7.96
CA ASP A 128 -0.22 -16.70 -7.82
C ASP A 128 -0.83 -15.27 -7.72
N PRO A 129 -0.84 -14.51 -8.82
CA PRO A 129 -1.39 -13.14 -8.85
C PRO A 129 -2.92 -13.11 -8.75
N VAL A 130 -3.58 -14.28 -8.89
CA VAL A 130 -5.03 -14.40 -8.76
C VAL A 130 -5.46 -14.31 -7.30
N ASN A 131 -4.66 -14.84 -6.37
CA ASN A 131 -4.98 -14.85 -4.94
C ASN A 131 -4.24 -13.80 -4.13
N PHE A 132 -3.05 -13.38 -4.56
CA PHE A 132 -2.19 -12.48 -3.81
C PHE A 132 -1.90 -11.17 -4.55
N ILE A 133 -1.48 -10.16 -3.80
CA ILE A 133 -0.99 -8.88 -4.31
C ILE A 133 0.28 -8.47 -3.55
N ASP A 134 1.11 -7.65 -4.16
CA ASP A 134 2.25 -6.98 -3.49
C ASP A 134 2.29 -5.49 -3.87
N PRO A 135 1.45 -4.64 -3.27
CA PRO A 135 1.40 -3.22 -3.58
C PRO A 135 2.65 -2.45 -3.16
N SER A 136 3.41 -3.01 -2.23
CA SER A 136 4.67 -2.41 -1.74
C SER A 136 5.84 -2.68 -2.66
N GLY A 137 5.77 -3.73 -3.47
CA GLY A 137 6.89 -4.26 -4.19
C GLY A 137 7.98 -4.83 -3.29
N LEU A 138 7.65 -5.32 -2.08
CA LEU A 138 8.58 -5.87 -1.09
C LEU A 138 8.09 -7.18 -0.45
N ALA A 139 6.77 -7.34 -0.30
CA ALA A 139 6.22 -8.50 0.37
C ALA A 139 4.78 -8.77 -0.08
N VAL A 140 4.47 -10.04 -0.23
CA VAL A 140 3.12 -10.50 -0.57
C VAL A 140 2.18 -10.27 0.61
N GLY A 141 0.99 -9.76 0.34
CA GLY A 141 -0.08 -9.57 1.32
C GLY A 141 -1.39 -10.24 0.89
N ASP A 142 -2.10 -10.82 1.85
CA ASP A 142 -3.47 -11.25 1.68
C ASP A 142 -4.41 -10.04 1.77
N TRP A 143 -5.00 -9.69 0.66
CA TRP A 143 -5.92 -8.55 0.64
C TRP A 143 -7.24 -8.83 1.42
N TRP A 144 -7.63 -10.10 1.58
CA TRP A 144 -8.81 -10.52 2.35
C TRP A 144 -8.70 -10.15 3.83
N ASP A 145 -7.49 -10.24 4.39
CA ASP A 145 -7.22 -9.97 5.79
C ASP A 145 -6.89 -8.50 6.06
N LEU A 146 -6.73 -7.67 5.01
CA LEU A 146 -6.38 -6.26 5.16
C LEU A 146 -7.29 -5.49 6.13
N PRO A 147 -8.63 -5.62 6.09
CA PRO A 147 -9.49 -4.89 7.02
C PRO A 147 -9.32 -5.33 8.48
N ALA A 148 -9.22 -6.64 8.73
CA ALA A 148 -9.04 -7.19 10.08
C ALA A 148 -7.63 -6.86 10.60
N ASN A 149 -6.61 -7.08 9.79
CA ASN A 149 -5.22 -6.79 10.09
C ASN A 149 -4.99 -5.29 10.32
N TYR A 150 -5.63 -4.42 9.52
CA TYR A 150 -5.56 -2.97 9.71
C TYR A 150 -6.22 -2.52 11.02
N ASN A 151 -7.37 -3.10 11.39
CA ASN A 151 -8.01 -2.85 12.67
C ASN A 151 -7.09 -3.28 13.82
N ARG A 152 -6.47 -4.47 13.73
CA ARG A 152 -5.51 -4.94 14.73
C ARG A 152 -4.29 -4.01 14.83
N SER A 153 -3.76 -3.56 13.71
CA SER A 153 -2.67 -2.57 13.69
C SER A 153 -3.04 -1.27 14.41
N ARG A 154 -4.28 -0.78 14.26
CA ARG A 154 -4.77 0.41 14.98
C ARG A 154 -4.93 0.19 16.47
N GLU A 155 -5.39 -1.00 16.88
CA GLU A 155 -5.45 -1.38 18.29
C GLU A 155 -4.05 -1.37 18.91
N ILE A 156 -3.08 -2.00 18.25
CA ILE A 156 -1.67 -2.01 18.67
C ILE A 156 -1.13 -0.58 18.77
N ALA A 157 -1.43 0.30 17.79
CA ALA A 157 -1.01 1.70 17.84
C ALA A 157 -1.53 2.41 19.11
N ASN A 158 -2.81 2.19 19.47
CA ASN A 158 -3.38 2.76 20.69
C ASN A 158 -2.74 2.17 21.97
N GLU A 159 -2.44 0.88 21.99
CA GLU A 159 -1.75 0.23 23.10
C GLU A 159 -0.33 0.81 23.28
N GLU A 160 0.43 0.94 22.19
CA GLU A 160 1.78 1.50 22.24
C GLU A 160 1.80 2.99 22.58
N TYR A 161 0.80 3.75 22.15
CA TYR A 161 0.64 5.14 22.57
C TYR A 161 0.41 5.27 24.09
N ALA A 162 -0.27 4.32 24.70
CA ALA A 162 -0.46 4.27 26.15
C ALA A 162 0.79 3.78 26.91
N ASN A 163 1.56 2.86 26.30
CA ASN A 163 2.73 2.24 26.94
C ASN A 163 3.96 3.16 26.96
N TRP A 164 4.14 3.99 25.95
CA TRP A 164 5.31 4.83 25.78
C TRP A 164 4.95 6.31 25.93
N SER A 165 5.33 6.88 27.09
CA SER A 165 5.25 8.32 27.34
C SER A 165 6.42 9.04 26.65
N GLY A 166 6.16 10.25 26.15
CA GLY A 166 7.19 11.08 25.52
C GLY A 166 6.57 12.16 24.65
N HIS A 167 7.44 13.04 24.14
CA HIS A 167 7.06 14.08 23.21
C HIS A 167 7.31 13.63 21.77
N HIS A 168 6.72 14.33 20.83
CA HIS A 168 6.93 14.10 19.41
C HIS A 168 8.43 14.15 19.04
N ASN A 169 8.90 13.14 18.30
CA ASN A 169 10.28 12.97 17.85
C ASN A 169 11.35 12.71 18.94
N ASP A 170 10.96 12.36 20.15
CA ASP A 170 11.88 11.88 21.18
C ASP A 170 12.05 10.34 21.13
N ARG A 171 12.77 9.80 22.13
CA ARG A 171 12.96 8.34 22.23
C ARG A 171 11.64 7.57 22.46
N GLY A 172 10.69 8.17 23.19
CA GLY A 172 9.38 7.57 23.42
C GLY A 172 8.59 7.43 22.12
N ASP A 173 8.66 8.45 21.27
CA ASP A 173 8.04 8.44 19.95
C ASP A 173 8.68 7.40 19.03
N ALA A 174 10.00 7.39 18.96
CA ALA A 174 10.75 6.40 18.21
C ALA A 174 10.43 4.96 18.64
N MET A 175 10.23 4.73 19.94
CA MET A 175 9.81 3.43 20.49
C MET A 175 8.38 3.08 20.11
N ARG A 176 7.44 4.04 20.11
CA ARG A 176 6.06 3.81 19.65
C ARG A 176 6.02 3.31 18.22
N HIS A 177 6.71 3.99 17.30
CA HIS A 177 6.80 3.59 15.90
C HIS A 177 7.44 2.22 15.72
N TYR A 178 8.54 1.97 16.43
CA TYR A 178 9.22 0.68 16.40
C TYR A 178 8.33 -0.46 16.92
N GLU A 179 7.79 -0.35 18.14
CA GLU A 179 6.98 -1.40 18.77
C GLU A 179 5.66 -1.63 18.05
N TRP A 180 4.99 -0.56 17.61
CA TRP A 180 3.80 -0.67 16.79
C TRP A 180 4.08 -1.48 15.53
N SER A 181 5.13 -1.15 14.79
CA SER A 181 5.46 -1.83 13.54
C SER A 181 5.93 -3.27 13.79
N ARG A 182 6.70 -3.50 14.85
CA ARG A 182 7.14 -4.85 15.27
C ARG A 182 5.96 -5.74 15.63
N ARG A 183 5.08 -5.26 16.50
CA ARG A 183 3.91 -6.02 16.95
C ARG A 183 2.91 -6.23 15.82
N THR A 184 2.65 -5.22 15.02
CA THR A 184 1.79 -5.35 13.83
C THR A 184 2.33 -6.44 12.89
N THR A 185 3.65 -6.47 12.66
CA THR A 185 4.27 -7.51 11.84
C THR A 185 4.13 -8.90 12.46
N ALA A 186 4.34 -9.03 13.77
CA ALA A 186 4.28 -10.32 14.47
C ALA A 186 2.85 -10.85 14.63
N GLU A 187 1.88 -9.97 14.86
CA GLU A 187 0.48 -10.33 15.13
C GLU A 187 -0.39 -10.36 13.85
N THR A 188 0.10 -9.80 12.75
CA THR A 188 -0.56 -9.81 11.44
C THR A 188 0.43 -10.27 10.35
N ASN A 189 1.02 -9.32 9.64
CA ASN A 189 2.09 -9.55 8.67
C ASN A 189 2.87 -8.26 8.37
N SER A 190 4.03 -8.38 7.73
CA SER A 190 4.87 -7.22 7.41
C SER A 190 4.25 -6.30 6.35
N PHE A 191 3.37 -6.81 5.50
CA PHE A 191 2.62 -6.00 4.54
C PHE A 191 1.64 -5.04 5.25
N THR A 192 0.87 -5.54 6.22
CA THR A 192 -0.02 -4.70 7.04
C THR A 192 0.77 -3.61 7.77
N ALA A 193 1.89 -3.96 8.40
CA ALA A 193 2.73 -2.99 9.11
C ALA A 193 3.32 -1.93 8.16
N PHE A 194 3.69 -2.32 6.95
CA PHE A 194 4.18 -1.39 5.93
C PHE A 194 3.08 -0.43 5.46
N THR A 195 1.92 -0.95 5.05
CA THR A 195 0.80 -0.15 4.53
C THR A 195 0.19 0.75 5.59
N ALA A 196 0.07 0.28 6.83
CA ALA A 196 -0.40 1.08 7.96
C ALA A 196 0.57 2.22 8.29
N GLY A 197 1.88 1.97 8.25
CA GLY A 197 2.92 3.00 8.41
C GLY A 197 2.81 4.08 7.33
N TRP A 198 2.68 3.71 6.07
CA TRP A 198 2.48 4.67 4.97
C TRP A 198 1.17 5.44 5.07
N ALA A 199 0.09 4.79 5.47
CA ALA A 199 -1.20 5.47 5.68
C ALA A 199 -1.10 6.52 6.79
N HIS A 200 -0.35 6.23 7.87
CA HIS A 200 -0.06 7.17 8.95
C HIS A 200 0.71 8.40 8.45
N GLU A 201 1.77 8.20 7.67
CA GLU A 201 2.56 9.28 7.09
C GLU A 201 1.76 10.17 6.15
N ILE A 202 0.89 9.58 5.33
CA ILE A 202 -0.01 10.33 4.44
C ILE A 202 -1.00 11.15 5.26
N GLU A 203 -1.60 10.58 6.30
CA GLU A 203 -2.52 11.28 7.19
C GLU A 203 -1.82 12.44 7.91
N TYR A 204 -0.61 12.22 8.41
CA TYR A 204 0.22 13.25 9.03
C TYR A 204 0.55 14.37 8.05
N PHE A 205 0.91 14.05 6.81
CA PHE A 205 1.15 15.03 5.75
C PHE A 205 -0.04 16.00 5.58
N PHE A 206 -1.27 15.48 5.54
CA PHE A 206 -2.47 16.32 5.40
C PHE A 206 -2.82 17.13 6.66
N ARG A 207 -2.45 16.63 7.85
CA ARG A 207 -2.73 17.27 9.14
C ARG A 207 -1.66 18.28 9.58
N ARG A 208 -0.49 18.28 8.96
CA ARG A 208 0.69 19.08 9.36
C ARG A 208 0.48 20.60 9.35
N GLY A 209 -0.58 21.12 8.73
CA GLY A 209 -0.89 22.54 8.67
C GLY A 209 0.20 23.35 7.98
N THR A 210 0.81 24.30 8.70
CA THR A 210 1.85 25.21 8.20
C THR A 210 3.29 24.70 8.37
N MET A 211 3.49 23.45 8.76
CA MET A 211 4.83 22.88 8.95
C MET A 211 5.66 22.95 7.65
N PRO A 212 6.93 23.39 7.71
CA PRO A 212 7.81 23.41 6.54
C PRO A 212 8.01 22.00 5.98
N ALA A 213 8.01 21.86 4.64
CA ALA A 213 8.20 20.58 3.97
C ALA A 213 9.50 19.86 4.36
N SER A 214 10.59 20.62 4.59
CA SER A 214 11.87 20.05 5.02
C SER A 214 11.83 19.47 6.43
N GLN A 215 11.01 20.02 7.32
CA GLN A 215 10.80 19.48 8.65
C GLN A 215 9.97 18.20 8.57
N TYR A 216 8.84 18.23 7.85
CA TYR A 216 8.01 17.05 7.61
C TYR A 216 8.82 15.88 7.05
N LEU A 217 9.65 16.12 6.01
CA LEU A 217 10.46 15.06 5.42
C LEU A 217 11.44 14.43 6.42
N ARG A 218 12.07 15.23 7.29
CA ARG A 218 12.96 14.69 8.32
C ARG A 218 12.20 13.81 9.32
N GLU A 219 11.04 14.27 9.79
CA GLU A 219 10.20 13.54 10.75
C GLU A 219 9.71 12.24 10.13
N SER A 220 9.11 12.27 8.95
CA SER A 220 8.67 11.07 8.24
C SER A 220 9.81 10.07 7.94
N MET A 221 11.02 10.56 7.63
CA MET A 221 12.18 9.67 7.43
C MET A 221 12.59 8.96 8.72
N MET A 222 12.48 9.60 9.88
CA MET A 222 12.75 8.97 11.18
C MET A 222 11.70 7.88 11.48
N ASP A 223 10.43 8.19 11.26
CA ASP A 223 9.33 7.26 11.50
C ASP A 223 9.38 6.06 10.55
N VAL A 224 9.67 6.29 9.28
CA VAL A 224 9.89 5.22 8.28
C VAL A 224 11.07 4.32 8.68
N HIS A 225 12.17 4.90 9.18
CA HIS A 225 13.33 4.13 9.68
C HIS A 225 12.95 3.27 10.87
N ASN A 226 12.31 3.84 11.89
CA ASN A 226 11.91 3.14 13.11
C ASN A 226 10.88 2.04 12.80
N ASN A 227 9.93 2.32 11.91
CA ASN A 227 8.96 1.34 11.41
C ASN A 227 9.66 0.19 10.64
N ALA A 228 10.69 0.47 9.85
CA ALA A 228 11.45 -0.56 9.13
C ALA A 228 12.17 -1.51 10.09
N LEU A 229 12.82 -0.97 11.12
CA LEU A 229 13.46 -1.77 12.18
C LEU A 229 12.44 -2.63 12.95
N GLY A 230 11.27 -2.05 13.24
CA GLY A 230 10.17 -2.76 13.89
C GLY A 230 9.70 -3.95 13.04
N ARG A 231 9.46 -3.76 11.73
CA ARG A 231 9.07 -4.84 10.83
C ARG A 231 10.12 -5.97 10.76
N GLN A 232 11.39 -5.62 10.66
CA GLN A 232 12.47 -6.60 10.63
C GLN A 232 12.48 -7.45 11.89
N ASN A 233 12.38 -6.83 13.05
CA ASN A 233 12.40 -7.55 14.33
C ASN A 233 11.09 -8.31 14.59
N GLY A 234 9.96 -7.83 14.13
CA GLY A 234 8.68 -8.53 14.20
C GLY A 234 8.67 -9.85 13.43
N ARG A 235 9.26 -9.87 12.23
CA ARG A 235 9.44 -11.11 11.44
C ARG A 235 10.35 -12.13 12.12
N ASN A 236 11.41 -11.65 12.74
CA ASN A 236 12.42 -12.51 13.37
C ASN A 236 12.04 -12.94 14.80
N GLY A 237 10.89 -12.52 15.31
CA GLY A 237 10.47 -12.74 16.70
C GLY A 237 11.39 -12.05 17.73
N ASN A 238 12.14 -11.04 17.31
CA ASN A 238 13.12 -10.39 18.15
C ASN A 238 12.46 -9.35 19.06
N LEU A 239 12.68 -9.47 20.38
CA LEU A 239 12.08 -8.57 21.38
C LEU A 239 13.04 -7.47 21.85
N ILE A 240 14.26 -7.42 21.32
CA ILE A 240 15.29 -6.48 21.75
C ILE A 240 15.05 -5.12 21.08
N CYS A 241 14.95 -4.07 21.90
CA CYS A 241 14.93 -2.70 21.41
C CYS A 241 16.27 -2.38 20.72
N PRO A 242 16.27 -1.95 19.47
CA PRO A 242 17.50 -1.60 18.79
C PRO A 242 18.08 -0.31 19.37
N SER A 243 19.39 -0.29 19.53
CA SER A 243 20.14 0.91 19.99
C SER A 243 20.18 2.02 18.94
N ASN A 244 19.77 1.74 17.71
CA ASN A 244 19.87 2.61 16.54
C ASN A 244 18.54 3.26 16.13
N LEU A 245 17.59 3.41 17.06
CA LEU A 245 16.38 4.18 16.81
C LEU A 245 16.72 5.63 16.46
N SER A 246 16.03 6.16 15.45
CA SER A 246 16.20 7.54 15.01
C SER A 246 15.36 8.49 15.86
N THR A 247 16.01 9.54 16.37
CA THR A 247 15.38 10.64 17.11
C THR A 247 15.92 11.99 16.60
N GLN A 248 15.24 13.09 16.90
CA GLN A 248 15.81 14.41 16.55
C GLN A 248 17.07 14.72 17.38
N PRO A 249 18.06 15.40 16.78
CA PRO A 249 19.20 15.92 17.54
C PRO A 249 18.72 16.89 18.65
N GLY A 250 19.04 16.56 19.90
CA GLY A 250 18.66 17.37 21.07
C GLY A 250 17.34 16.97 21.73
N SER A 251 16.59 16.00 21.24
CA SER A 251 15.43 15.42 21.93
C SER A 251 15.86 14.46 23.05
N GLY A 252 16.69 14.87 23.96
CA GLY A 252 17.01 14.30 25.30
C GLY A 252 16.90 12.79 25.52
N GLY A 253 17.14 11.97 24.53
CA GLY A 253 16.97 10.52 24.63
C GLY A 253 18.29 9.84 25.00
N TYR A 254 18.50 9.60 26.26
CA TYR A 254 19.45 8.60 26.79
C TYR A 254 18.68 7.53 27.52
#